data_038018f13834cee7a1e281ce4aef8627
#
_entry.id   038018f13834cee7a1e281ce4aef8627
#
_cell.length_a   1.000
_cell.length_b   1.000
_cell.length_c   1.000
_cell.angle_alpha   90.00
_cell.angle_beta   90.00
_cell.angle_gamma   90.00
#
_symmetry.space_group_name_H-M   'P 1'
#
loop_
_entity.id
_entity.type
_entity.pdbx_description
1 polymer ?
#
loop_
_entity_poly.entity_id
_entity_poly.type
_entity_poly.pdbx_seq_one_letter_code
_entity_poly.pdbx_strand_id
1 'polypeptide(L)'
;MDVELRQLRCLVAIVEEGTFTDAAIALGVSQAAVSRTLASLERALGVRLLRRTSREVHPTATGLRVLAHARRVLGEVDDLVREATSGHTRLRIGYAWSAVGRHTLAFQRRWRAAHPETDLQLVRVNSATAGLAEGACDLAVVRRPLDGRRFASVIVGLERRLCAMAADDPLARRRAVRLGDLGRHTLLVDRRTGTTTEELWPPDARPATEESHDVDDWLTAISTGRCIGVTPESTAHQYPRPGVVYRPVRDAEPIPVLLGWWRDDPHPATQSAIELLTDLYRSA
;
A
#
# COMPACT_ATOMS: atom_id res chain seq x y z
N MET A 1 28.72 -6.21 11.46
CA MET A 1 28.82 -5.24 10.34
C MET A 1 28.05 -4.02 10.78
N ASP A 2 28.70 -2.89 10.95
CA ASP A 2 28.05 -1.70 11.51
C ASP A 2 28.23 -0.56 10.50
N VAL A 3 27.14 -0.14 9.87
CA VAL A 3 27.09 0.94 8.87
C VAL A 3 26.30 2.10 9.48
N GLU A 4 26.90 3.29 9.48
CA GLU A 4 26.32 4.48 10.08
C GLU A 4 25.75 5.43 9.01
N LEU A 5 24.69 6.17 9.35
CA LEU A 5 24.08 7.16 8.44
C LEU A 5 25.08 8.21 7.95
N ARG A 6 26.02 8.64 8.80
CA ARG A 6 27.09 9.60 8.42
C ARG A 6 27.98 9.08 7.31
N GLN A 7 28.20 7.75 7.25
CA GLN A 7 28.99 7.12 6.20
C GLN A 7 28.22 7.11 4.87
N LEU A 8 26.91 6.88 4.91
CA LEU A 8 26.04 6.94 3.73
C LEU A 8 25.97 8.39 3.19
N ARG A 9 25.78 9.40 4.07
CA ARG A 9 25.83 10.82 3.68
C ARG A 9 27.15 11.17 3.04
N CYS A 10 28.26 10.69 3.59
CA CYS A 10 29.59 10.92 3.03
C CYS A 10 29.74 10.36 1.61
N LEU A 11 29.28 9.10 1.39
CA LEU A 11 29.31 8.48 0.06
C LEU A 11 28.47 9.28 -0.96
N VAL A 12 27.26 9.68 -0.58
CA VAL A 12 26.36 10.45 -1.44
C VAL A 12 26.99 11.81 -1.78
N ALA A 13 27.47 12.56 -0.80
CA ALA A 13 28.09 13.86 -1.00
C ALA A 13 29.33 13.79 -1.92
N ILE A 14 30.22 12.79 -1.75
CA ILE A 14 31.39 12.64 -2.63
C ILE A 14 30.98 12.45 -4.10
N VAL A 15 29.92 11.70 -4.35
CA VAL A 15 29.47 11.42 -5.72
C VAL A 15 28.72 12.62 -6.32
N GLU A 16 27.96 13.35 -5.54
CA GLU A 16 27.19 14.52 -6.00
C GLU A 16 28.08 15.73 -6.26
N GLU A 17 29.04 15.96 -5.37
CA GLU A 17 29.97 17.09 -5.50
C GLU A 17 31.16 16.78 -6.42
N GLY A 18 31.39 15.49 -6.77
CA GLY A 18 32.44 15.05 -7.69
C GLY A 18 33.85 15.03 -7.10
N THR A 19 34.12 15.71 -5.99
CA THR A 19 35.43 15.74 -5.32
C THR A 19 35.32 15.54 -3.79
N PHE A 20 36.39 15.06 -3.17
CA PHE A 20 36.46 14.95 -1.71
C PHE A 20 36.51 16.31 -1.00
N THR A 21 37.02 17.33 -1.68
CA THR A 21 37.15 18.71 -1.14
C THR A 21 35.77 19.35 -1.10
N ASP A 22 35.02 19.32 -2.19
CA ASP A 22 33.70 19.91 -2.27
C ASP A 22 32.70 19.16 -1.36
N ALA A 23 32.76 17.81 -1.30
CA ALA A 23 32.01 17.03 -0.35
C ALA A 23 32.33 17.43 1.12
N ALA A 24 33.57 17.74 1.44
CA ALA A 24 33.94 18.19 2.78
C ALA A 24 33.33 19.56 3.10
N ILE A 25 33.29 20.49 2.14
CA ILE A 25 32.63 21.79 2.26
C ILE A 25 31.12 21.58 2.47
N ALA A 26 30.46 20.75 1.63
CA ALA A 26 29.05 20.50 1.72
C ALA A 26 28.65 19.85 3.07
N LEU A 27 29.51 18.99 3.63
CA LEU A 27 29.26 18.32 4.90
C LEU A 27 29.75 19.11 6.13
N GLY A 28 30.41 20.25 5.96
CA GLY A 28 30.95 21.06 7.07
C GLY A 28 32.08 20.37 7.85
N VAL A 29 32.88 19.50 7.20
CA VAL A 29 33.96 18.73 7.83
C VAL A 29 35.27 18.87 7.04
N SER A 30 36.39 18.32 7.59
CA SER A 30 37.66 18.33 6.85
C SER A 30 37.67 17.23 5.74
N GLN A 31 38.39 17.48 4.65
CA GLN A 31 38.61 16.51 3.57
C GLN A 31 39.21 15.17 4.11
N ALA A 32 40.11 15.26 5.11
CA ALA A 32 40.66 14.09 5.77
C ALA A 32 39.58 13.27 6.52
N ALA A 33 38.57 13.94 7.11
CA ALA A 33 37.44 13.27 7.75
C ALA A 33 36.56 12.53 6.73
N VAL A 34 36.25 13.17 5.61
CA VAL A 34 35.49 12.56 4.50
C VAL A 34 36.21 11.30 3.99
N SER A 35 37.53 11.41 3.77
CA SER A 35 38.34 10.27 3.29
C SER A 35 38.37 9.11 4.28
N ARG A 36 38.48 9.39 5.60
CA ARG A 36 38.43 8.34 6.64
C ARG A 36 37.05 7.70 6.75
N THR A 37 36.00 8.50 6.67
CA THR A 37 34.61 8.03 6.74
C THR A 37 34.28 7.09 5.59
N LEU A 38 34.68 7.46 4.35
CA LEU A 38 34.49 6.57 3.19
C LEU A 38 35.29 5.27 3.37
N ALA A 39 36.58 5.38 3.76
CA ALA A 39 37.43 4.19 3.98
C ALA A 39 36.86 3.26 5.06
N SER A 40 36.23 3.83 6.08
CA SER A 40 35.52 3.04 7.12
C SER A 40 34.30 2.30 6.54
N LEU A 41 33.50 2.95 5.68
CA LEU A 41 32.37 2.32 5.01
C LEU A 41 32.84 1.19 4.09
N GLU A 42 33.84 1.43 3.24
CA GLU A 42 34.39 0.41 2.33
C GLU A 42 34.95 -0.80 3.09
N ARG A 43 35.60 -0.54 4.25
CA ARG A 43 36.10 -1.62 5.12
C ARG A 43 34.94 -2.40 5.77
N ALA A 44 33.90 -1.73 6.26
CA ALA A 44 32.73 -2.38 6.85
C ALA A 44 31.99 -3.27 5.84
N LEU A 45 31.94 -2.85 4.57
CA LEU A 45 31.31 -3.59 3.48
C LEU A 45 32.23 -4.60 2.79
N GLY A 46 33.55 -4.52 3.02
CA GLY A 46 34.54 -5.40 2.36
C GLY A 46 34.72 -5.14 0.87
N VAL A 47 34.27 -4.00 0.36
CA VAL A 47 34.30 -3.68 -1.07
C VAL A 47 34.69 -2.21 -1.33
N ARG A 48 35.31 -1.95 -2.47
CA ARG A 48 35.53 -0.57 -2.92
C ARG A 48 34.31 -0.02 -3.61
N LEU A 49 33.88 1.14 -3.17
CA LEU A 49 32.71 1.83 -3.70
C LEU A 49 33.10 2.89 -4.74
N LEU A 50 34.25 3.55 -4.55
CA LEU A 50 34.72 4.62 -5.42
C LEU A 50 36.10 4.28 -6.03
N ARG A 51 36.29 4.70 -7.28
CA ARG A 51 37.59 4.76 -7.97
C ARG A 51 38.06 6.22 -7.95
N ARG A 52 39.31 6.45 -7.56
CA ARG A 52 39.93 7.76 -7.59
C ARG A 52 40.82 7.86 -8.83
N THR A 53 40.62 8.86 -9.64
CA THR A 53 41.60 9.37 -10.56
C THR A 53 42.24 10.63 -9.96
N SER A 54 43.29 11.17 -10.58
CA SER A 54 43.96 12.39 -10.07
C SER A 54 43.07 13.63 -10.09
N ARG A 55 41.93 13.62 -10.76
CA ARG A 55 41.03 14.75 -10.94
C ARG A 55 39.55 14.49 -10.65
N GLU A 56 39.11 13.24 -10.65
CA GLU A 56 37.69 12.92 -10.52
C GLU A 56 37.44 11.66 -9.69
N VAL A 57 36.25 11.55 -9.14
CA VAL A 57 35.80 10.41 -8.37
C VAL A 57 34.64 9.74 -9.12
N HIS A 58 34.78 8.46 -9.40
CA HIS A 58 33.75 7.67 -10.08
C HIS A 58 33.30 6.49 -9.22
N PRO A 59 32.01 6.22 -9.10
CA PRO A 59 31.53 5.01 -8.44
C PRO A 59 31.95 3.76 -9.19
N THR A 60 32.26 2.69 -8.46
CA THR A 60 32.34 1.32 -9.04
C THR A 60 30.93 0.79 -9.35
N ALA A 61 30.83 -0.32 -10.08
CA ALA A 61 29.52 -0.96 -10.30
C ALA A 61 28.81 -1.33 -9.00
N THR A 62 29.57 -1.78 -7.98
CA THR A 62 29.05 -2.02 -6.63
C THR A 62 28.72 -0.70 -5.94
N GLY A 63 29.56 0.32 -6.12
CA GLY A 63 29.32 1.67 -5.60
C GLY A 63 27.99 2.27 -6.07
N LEU A 64 27.66 2.13 -7.36
CA LEU A 64 26.36 2.60 -7.90
C LEU A 64 25.16 1.91 -7.23
N ARG A 65 25.23 0.60 -7.01
CA ARG A 65 24.16 -0.12 -6.30
C ARG A 65 24.04 0.32 -4.83
N VAL A 66 25.17 0.41 -4.13
CA VAL A 66 25.21 0.88 -2.74
C VAL A 66 24.72 2.33 -2.63
N LEU A 67 25.11 3.20 -3.58
CA LEU A 67 24.63 4.59 -3.64
C LEU A 67 23.10 4.67 -3.77
N ALA A 68 22.50 3.84 -4.63
CA ALA A 68 21.04 3.80 -4.76
C ALA A 68 20.34 3.36 -3.46
N HIS A 69 20.93 2.41 -2.71
CA HIS A 69 20.43 2.04 -1.39
C HIS A 69 20.67 3.16 -0.36
N ALA A 70 21.85 3.78 -0.37
CA ALA A 70 22.18 4.87 0.55
C ALA A 70 21.20 6.06 0.41
N ARG A 71 20.87 6.46 -0.82
CA ARG A 71 19.88 7.52 -1.07
C ARG A 71 18.50 7.17 -0.55
N ARG A 72 18.06 5.93 -0.70
CA ARG A 72 16.75 5.49 -0.15
C ARG A 72 16.75 5.53 1.38
N VAL A 73 17.78 4.98 2.02
CA VAL A 73 17.89 4.99 3.49
C VAL A 73 17.91 6.43 4.03
N LEU A 74 18.67 7.32 3.41
CA LEU A 74 18.72 8.73 3.81
C LEU A 74 17.38 9.44 3.58
N GLY A 75 16.69 9.14 2.48
CA GLY A 75 15.34 9.64 2.21
C GLY A 75 14.33 9.19 3.27
N GLU A 76 14.37 7.92 3.69
CA GLU A 76 13.53 7.40 4.77
C GLU A 76 13.83 8.09 6.12
N VAL A 77 15.10 8.40 6.40
CA VAL A 77 15.48 9.17 7.61
C VAL A 77 14.96 10.60 7.55
N ASP A 78 15.05 11.26 6.39
CA ASP A 78 14.51 12.60 6.21
C ASP A 78 12.96 12.60 6.30
N ASP A 79 12.31 11.55 5.82
CA ASP A 79 10.87 11.36 5.97
C ASP A 79 10.48 11.13 7.44
N LEU A 80 11.26 10.33 8.19
CA LEU A 80 11.09 10.11 9.63
C LEU A 80 11.20 11.43 10.41
N VAL A 81 12.22 12.24 10.13
CA VAL A 81 12.40 13.55 10.80
C VAL A 81 11.24 14.49 10.45
N ARG A 82 10.85 14.51 9.19
CA ARG A 82 9.72 15.31 8.70
C ARG A 82 8.41 14.89 9.37
N GLU A 83 8.15 13.58 9.46
CA GLU A 83 6.99 13.03 10.16
C GLU A 83 6.95 13.45 11.64
N ALA A 84 8.10 13.33 12.33
CA ALA A 84 8.21 13.70 13.73
C ALA A 84 8.06 15.21 14.01
N THR A 85 8.43 16.05 13.02
CA THR A 85 8.46 17.52 13.20
C THR A 85 7.30 18.27 12.56
N SER A 86 6.60 17.66 11.57
CA SER A 86 5.57 18.35 10.77
C SER A 86 4.23 18.52 11.48
N GLY A 87 4.07 17.98 12.68
CA GLY A 87 2.78 17.98 13.39
C GLY A 87 1.64 17.62 12.41
N HIS A 88 0.72 16.82 12.68
CA HIS A 88 -0.44 16.31 11.92
C HIS A 88 -0.89 17.03 10.63
N THR A 89 0.06 17.55 9.83
CA THR A 89 -0.20 18.24 8.55
C THR A 89 -0.45 17.26 7.40
N ARG A 90 -0.33 15.96 7.67
CA ARG A 90 -0.56 14.88 6.72
C ARG A 90 -1.43 13.81 7.35
N LEU A 91 -2.41 13.31 6.60
CA LEU A 91 -3.21 12.14 6.93
C LEU A 91 -2.97 11.05 5.91
N ARG A 92 -2.40 9.93 6.33
CA ARG A 92 -2.20 8.74 5.49
C ARG A 92 -3.33 7.75 5.75
N ILE A 93 -4.06 7.39 4.69
CA ILE A 93 -5.09 6.35 4.76
C ILE A 93 -4.65 5.14 3.95
N GLY A 94 -4.40 4.05 4.66
CA GLY A 94 -4.00 2.78 4.08
C GLY A 94 -5.17 2.01 3.47
N TYR A 95 -4.89 1.20 2.45
CA TYR A 95 -5.84 0.25 1.87
C TYR A 95 -5.09 -0.91 1.23
N ALA A 96 -5.71 -2.09 1.15
CA ALA A 96 -5.08 -3.25 0.53
C ALA A 96 -5.33 -3.29 -0.98
N TRP A 97 -6.51 -3.67 -1.41
CA TRP A 97 -6.85 -3.79 -2.84
C TRP A 97 -7.55 -2.55 -3.38
N SER A 98 -8.59 -2.10 -2.71
CA SER A 98 -9.34 -0.91 -3.11
C SER A 98 -9.56 0.00 -1.92
N ALA A 99 -9.43 1.31 -2.15
CA ALA A 99 -9.73 2.31 -1.14
C ALA A 99 -11.25 2.37 -0.88
N VAL A 100 -11.93 3.42 -1.22
CA VAL A 100 -13.38 3.57 -1.07
C VAL A 100 -14.11 3.52 -2.42
N GLY A 101 -13.54 2.82 -3.39
CA GLY A 101 -14.12 2.56 -4.71
C GLY A 101 -14.54 3.84 -5.43
N ARG A 102 -15.81 3.90 -5.86
CA ARG A 102 -16.40 5.06 -6.55
C ARG A 102 -16.34 6.36 -5.75
N HIS A 103 -16.21 6.28 -4.43
CA HIS A 103 -16.17 7.45 -3.54
C HIS A 103 -14.77 8.06 -3.40
N THR A 104 -13.71 7.38 -3.89
CA THR A 104 -12.31 7.80 -3.71
C THR A 104 -12.06 9.22 -4.19
N LEU A 105 -12.48 9.56 -5.41
CA LEU A 105 -12.29 10.90 -5.97
C LEU A 105 -13.09 11.97 -5.21
N ALA A 106 -14.34 11.67 -4.87
CA ALA A 106 -15.20 12.60 -4.13
C ALA A 106 -14.66 12.84 -2.72
N PHE A 107 -14.16 11.78 -2.06
CA PHE A 107 -13.52 11.88 -0.75
C PHE A 107 -12.29 12.80 -0.78
N GLN A 108 -11.35 12.59 -1.71
CA GLN A 108 -10.17 13.43 -1.85
C GLN A 108 -10.50 14.90 -2.14
N ARG A 109 -11.51 15.15 -2.99
CA ARG A 109 -11.95 16.53 -3.30
C ARG A 109 -12.59 17.22 -2.10
N ARG A 110 -13.51 16.53 -1.40
CA ARG A 110 -14.15 17.07 -0.19
C ARG A 110 -13.15 17.29 0.92
N TRP A 111 -12.20 16.36 1.09
CA TRP A 111 -11.12 16.49 2.06
C TRP A 111 -10.29 17.76 1.83
N ARG A 112 -9.78 17.94 0.60
CA ARG A 112 -8.99 19.12 0.25
C ARG A 112 -9.73 20.43 0.48
N ALA A 113 -11.03 20.45 0.24
CA ALA A 113 -11.86 21.64 0.45
C ALA A 113 -12.10 21.93 1.94
N ALA A 114 -12.26 20.90 2.77
CA ALA A 114 -12.54 21.03 4.20
C ALA A 114 -11.26 21.17 5.06
N HIS A 115 -10.14 20.62 4.61
CA HIS A 115 -8.87 20.55 5.35
C HIS A 115 -7.69 20.95 4.48
N PRO A 116 -7.60 22.21 4.01
CA PRO A 116 -6.53 22.68 3.11
C PRO A 116 -5.14 22.58 3.74
N GLU A 117 -5.05 22.57 5.08
CA GLU A 117 -3.81 22.47 5.85
C GLU A 117 -3.34 21.03 6.08
N THR A 118 -4.19 20.03 5.80
CA THR A 118 -3.86 18.60 6.04
C THR A 118 -3.84 17.83 4.73
N ASP A 119 -2.66 17.47 4.26
CA ASP A 119 -2.47 16.68 3.04
C ASP A 119 -3.00 15.24 3.22
N LEU A 120 -3.89 14.82 2.32
CA LEU A 120 -4.44 13.47 2.33
C LEU A 120 -3.69 12.57 1.36
N GLN A 121 -3.08 11.52 1.89
CA GLN A 121 -2.42 10.48 1.11
C GLN A 121 -3.15 9.15 1.22
N LEU A 122 -3.41 8.51 0.07
CA LEU A 122 -3.90 7.14 0.01
C LEU A 122 -2.71 6.21 -0.25
N VAL A 123 -2.43 5.31 0.69
CA VAL A 123 -1.26 4.41 0.66
C VAL A 123 -1.72 2.98 0.44
N ARG A 124 -1.25 2.34 -0.64
CA ARG A 124 -1.57 0.93 -0.87
C ARG A 124 -0.58 0.04 -0.13
N VAL A 125 -1.08 -0.71 0.87
CA VAL A 125 -0.32 -1.70 1.61
C VAL A 125 -1.10 -3.01 1.64
N ASN A 126 -0.61 -4.03 0.93
CA ASN A 126 -1.28 -5.33 0.82
C ASN A 126 -1.03 -6.19 2.07
N SER A 127 -1.56 -5.74 3.20
CA SER A 127 -1.51 -6.44 4.49
C SER A 127 -2.90 -6.54 5.12
N ALA A 128 -3.06 -7.41 6.10
CA ALA A 128 -4.33 -7.61 6.80
C ALA A 128 -4.84 -6.35 7.52
N THR A 129 -3.94 -5.45 7.89
CA THR A 129 -4.22 -4.19 8.56
C THR A 129 -4.15 -2.98 7.62
N ALA A 130 -3.92 -3.23 6.32
CA ALA A 130 -3.75 -2.22 5.28
C ALA A 130 -2.72 -1.13 5.64
N GLY A 131 -1.67 -1.50 6.38
CA GLY A 131 -0.57 -0.61 6.74
C GLY A 131 -0.58 -0.09 8.18
N LEU A 132 -1.66 -0.27 8.94
CA LEU A 132 -1.72 0.20 10.35
C LEU A 132 -0.67 -0.45 11.24
N ALA A 133 -0.59 -1.78 11.23
CA ALA A 133 0.37 -2.51 12.08
C ALA A 133 1.82 -2.28 11.66
N GLU A 134 2.02 -1.93 10.41
CA GLU A 134 3.32 -1.62 9.80
C GLU A 134 3.75 -0.16 10.00
N GLY A 135 2.90 0.69 10.60
CA GLY A 135 3.16 2.12 10.76
C GLY A 135 3.18 2.91 9.45
N ALA A 136 2.64 2.34 8.36
CA ALA A 136 2.65 2.97 7.06
C ALA A 136 1.51 3.98 6.86
N CYS A 137 0.52 3.99 7.75
CA CYS A 137 -0.64 4.87 7.68
C CYS A 137 -1.21 5.15 9.07
N ASP A 138 -1.99 6.22 9.16
CA ASP A 138 -2.64 6.69 10.39
C ASP A 138 -4.05 6.10 10.52
N LEU A 139 -4.76 5.98 9.40
CA LEU A 139 -6.05 5.31 9.28
C LEU A 139 -5.95 4.23 8.21
N ALA A 140 -6.86 3.24 8.26
CA ALA A 140 -6.95 2.23 7.21
C ALA A 140 -8.39 1.93 6.81
N VAL A 141 -8.63 1.83 5.51
CA VAL A 141 -9.86 1.29 4.95
C VAL A 141 -9.72 -0.21 4.82
N VAL A 142 -10.45 -0.93 5.64
CA VAL A 142 -10.46 -2.39 5.65
C VAL A 142 -11.90 -2.93 5.50
N ARG A 143 -12.03 -4.20 5.13
CA ARG A 143 -13.32 -4.87 4.93
C ARG A 143 -13.45 -6.14 5.77
N ARG A 144 -12.58 -6.27 6.76
CA ARG A 144 -12.58 -7.33 7.78
C ARG A 144 -12.35 -6.69 9.14
N PRO A 145 -12.87 -7.26 10.21
CA PRO A 145 -12.61 -6.78 11.56
C PRO A 145 -11.10 -6.73 11.87
N LEU A 146 -10.66 -5.68 12.52
CA LEU A 146 -9.32 -5.54 13.07
C LEU A 146 -9.26 -6.13 14.49
N ASP A 147 -8.04 -6.41 14.99
CA ASP A 147 -7.85 -6.76 16.39
C ASP A 147 -8.27 -5.59 17.31
N GLY A 148 -9.42 -5.74 17.94
CA GLY A 148 -10.01 -4.71 18.79
C GLY A 148 -9.21 -4.35 20.04
N ARG A 149 -8.16 -5.12 20.39
CA ARG A 149 -7.24 -4.77 21.48
C ARG A 149 -6.29 -3.65 21.06
N ARG A 150 -5.85 -3.66 19.81
CA ARG A 150 -4.89 -2.71 19.25
C ARG A 150 -5.57 -1.56 18.50
N PHE A 151 -6.62 -1.87 17.76
CA PHE A 151 -7.26 -0.94 16.84
C PHE A 151 -8.70 -0.65 17.24
N ALA A 152 -9.11 0.59 17.03
CA ALA A 152 -10.51 0.97 16.98
C ALA A 152 -10.95 1.00 15.51
N SER A 153 -12.23 0.81 15.25
CA SER A 153 -12.79 0.92 13.91
C SER A 153 -14.27 1.25 13.94
N VAL A 154 -14.76 1.84 12.86
CA VAL A 154 -16.17 2.14 12.65
C VAL A 154 -16.59 1.74 11.24
N ILE A 155 -17.81 1.26 11.07
CA ILE A 155 -18.39 1.00 9.74
C ILE A 155 -18.80 2.34 9.15
N VAL A 156 -18.19 2.72 8.03
CA VAL A 156 -18.50 3.94 7.30
C VAL A 156 -19.42 3.68 6.11
N GLY A 157 -19.58 2.44 5.69
CA GLY A 157 -20.46 2.08 4.59
C GLY A 157 -20.60 0.57 4.38
N LEU A 158 -21.43 0.21 3.40
CA LEU A 158 -21.65 -1.14 2.95
C LEU A 158 -21.43 -1.22 1.44
N GLU A 159 -20.80 -2.29 0.97
CA GLU A 159 -20.58 -2.55 -0.46
C GLU A 159 -21.23 -3.86 -0.87
N ARG A 160 -21.81 -3.88 -2.07
CA ARG A 160 -22.34 -5.13 -2.63
C ARG A 160 -21.22 -6.08 -2.97
N ARG A 161 -21.52 -7.39 -2.91
CA ARG A 161 -20.62 -8.41 -3.47
C ARG A 161 -20.84 -8.55 -4.96
N LEU A 162 -19.75 -8.57 -5.71
CA LEU A 162 -19.74 -8.86 -7.14
C LEU A 162 -18.94 -10.11 -7.40
N CYS A 163 -19.39 -10.92 -8.35
CA CYS A 163 -18.60 -12.01 -8.91
C CYS A 163 -17.85 -11.49 -10.14
N ALA A 164 -16.52 -11.63 -10.14
CA ALA A 164 -15.64 -11.42 -11.27
C ALA A 164 -15.47 -12.76 -12.00
N MET A 165 -15.62 -12.75 -13.31
CA MET A 165 -15.50 -13.94 -14.18
C MET A 165 -14.98 -13.54 -15.56
N ALA A 166 -14.50 -14.50 -16.33
CA ALA A 166 -14.11 -14.26 -17.71
C ALA A 166 -15.32 -13.78 -18.54
N ALA A 167 -15.07 -12.92 -19.51
CA ALA A 167 -16.13 -12.30 -20.31
C ALA A 167 -16.90 -13.33 -21.20
N ASP A 168 -16.27 -14.46 -21.50
CA ASP A 168 -16.85 -15.59 -22.26
C ASP A 168 -17.52 -16.64 -21.37
N ASP A 169 -17.43 -16.50 -20.05
CA ASP A 169 -18.15 -17.39 -19.12
C ASP A 169 -19.68 -17.33 -19.36
N PRO A 170 -20.39 -18.47 -19.36
CA PRO A 170 -21.86 -18.47 -19.53
C PRO A 170 -22.61 -17.57 -18.54
N LEU A 171 -22.11 -17.46 -17.29
CA LEU A 171 -22.71 -16.60 -16.26
C LEU A 171 -22.52 -15.10 -16.56
N ALA A 172 -21.53 -14.72 -17.37
CA ALA A 172 -21.30 -13.33 -17.76
C ALA A 172 -22.46 -12.71 -18.55
N ARG A 173 -23.30 -13.55 -19.20
CA ARG A 173 -24.50 -13.11 -19.92
C ARG A 173 -25.66 -12.74 -19.01
N ARG A 174 -25.62 -13.16 -17.74
CA ARG A 174 -26.67 -12.85 -16.76
C ARG A 174 -26.50 -11.44 -16.22
N ARG A 175 -27.58 -10.79 -15.82
CA ARG A 175 -27.54 -9.48 -15.15
C ARG A 175 -27.05 -9.56 -13.70
N ALA A 176 -27.22 -10.72 -13.05
CA ALA A 176 -26.76 -11.02 -11.69
C ALA A 176 -26.64 -12.53 -11.53
N VAL A 177 -25.89 -12.97 -10.54
CA VAL A 177 -25.68 -14.37 -10.17
C VAL A 177 -26.10 -14.63 -8.71
N ARG A 178 -26.19 -15.89 -8.33
CA ARG A 178 -26.40 -16.34 -6.96
C ARG A 178 -25.22 -17.20 -6.51
N LEU A 179 -24.99 -17.32 -5.21
CA LEU A 179 -23.92 -18.16 -4.64
C LEU A 179 -23.99 -19.60 -5.16
N GLY A 180 -25.20 -20.17 -5.28
CA GLY A 180 -25.39 -21.51 -5.83
C GLY A 180 -24.96 -21.68 -7.29
N ASP A 181 -25.02 -20.62 -8.10
CA ASP A 181 -24.52 -20.67 -9.49
C ASP A 181 -22.99 -20.83 -9.55
N LEU A 182 -22.29 -20.39 -8.49
CA LEU A 182 -20.82 -20.33 -8.43
C LEU A 182 -20.18 -21.63 -7.92
N GLY A 183 -20.93 -22.52 -7.30
CA GLY A 183 -20.43 -23.73 -6.65
C GLY A 183 -19.70 -24.74 -7.56
N ARG A 184 -19.86 -24.63 -8.88
CA ARG A 184 -19.19 -25.50 -9.87
C ARG A 184 -17.84 -24.91 -10.37
N HIS A 185 -17.53 -23.67 -9.99
CA HIS A 185 -16.30 -23.00 -10.39
C HIS A 185 -15.25 -23.12 -9.29
N THR A 186 -13.97 -22.99 -9.65
CA THR A 186 -12.90 -22.75 -8.67
C THR A 186 -12.94 -21.30 -8.25
N LEU A 187 -13.03 -21.04 -6.95
CA LEU A 187 -13.04 -19.71 -6.38
C LEU A 187 -11.61 -19.26 -6.04
N LEU A 188 -11.17 -18.18 -6.64
CA LEU A 188 -9.88 -17.58 -6.33
C LEU A 188 -10.01 -16.61 -5.16
N VAL A 189 -9.33 -16.87 -4.05
CA VAL A 189 -9.44 -16.12 -2.79
C VAL A 189 -8.13 -15.49 -2.39
N ASP A 190 -8.18 -14.31 -1.79
CA ASP A 190 -7.07 -13.76 -1.02
C ASP A 190 -7.35 -13.97 0.49
N ARG A 191 -6.61 -14.86 1.12
CA ARG A 191 -6.78 -15.17 2.54
C ARG A 191 -6.31 -14.05 3.46
N ARG A 192 -5.46 -13.17 2.98
CA ARG A 192 -4.83 -12.09 3.75
C ARG A 192 -5.76 -10.90 3.94
N THR A 193 -6.30 -10.40 2.85
CA THR A 193 -7.11 -9.17 2.81
C THR A 193 -8.50 -9.38 2.23
N GLY A 194 -8.75 -10.53 1.61
CA GLY A 194 -9.99 -10.88 0.95
C GLY A 194 -11.17 -10.97 1.91
N THR A 195 -12.33 -10.63 1.38
CA THR A 195 -13.61 -10.62 2.10
C THR A 195 -14.46 -11.85 1.81
N THR A 196 -13.94 -12.76 0.98
CA THR A 196 -14.64 -13.94 0.54
C THR A 196 -13.99 -15.16 1.15
N THR A 197 -14.77 -15.92 1.89
CA THR A 197 -14.40 -17.22 2.44
C THR A 197 -15.42 -18.26 1.97
N GLU A 198 -15.04 -19.50 2.00
CA GLU A 198 -15.92 -20.64 1.68
C GLU A 198 -17.15 -20.74 2.58
N GLU A 199 -17.13 -20.07 3.73
CA GLU A 199 -18.25 -19.98 4.68
C GLU A 199 -19.48 -19.24 4.15
N LEU A 200 -19.34 -18.50 3.03
CA LEU A 200 -20.48 -17.93 2.32
C LEU A 200 -21.41 -19.00 1.72
N TRP A 201 -20.93 -20.22 1.56
CA TRP A 201 -21.69 -21.36 1.04
C TRP A 201 -22.01 -22.36 2.14
N PRO A 202 -23.15 -23.04 2.04
CA PRO A 202 -23.43 -24.22 2.89
C PRO A 202 -22.32 -25.26 2.72
N PRO A 203 -22.01 -26.07 3.75
CA PRO A 203 -20.90 -27.02 3.73
C PRO A 203 -20.90 -28.01 2.55
N ASP A 204 -22.07 -28.40 2.08
CA ASP A 204 -22.30 -29.32 0.97
C ASP A 204 -22.23 -28.66 -0.43
N ALA A 205 -22.19 -27.32 -0.47
CA ALA A 205 -22.18 -26.56 -1.72
C ALA A 205 -20.94 -25.65 -1.85
N ARG A 206 -19.92 -25.88 -1.05
CA ARG A 206 -18.67 -25.07 -1.07
C ARG A 206 -17.91 -25.28 -2.37
N PRO A 207 -17.53 -24.21 -3.08
CA PRO A 207 -16.65 -24.31 -4.25
C PRO A 207 -15.24 -24.74 -3.85
N ALA A 208 -14.51 -25.35 -4.79
CA ALA A 208 -13.07 -25.51 -4.66
C ALA A 208 -12.40 -24.13 -4.60
N THR A 209 -11.33 -24.00 -3.82
CA THR A 209 -10.63 -22.72 -3.67
C THR A 209 -9.18 -22.81 -4.12
N GLU A 210 -8.69 -21.75 -4.76
CA GLU A 210 -7.27 -21.47 -5.02
C GLU A 210 -6.90 -20.13 -4.37
N GLU A 211 -5.61 -19.92 -4.08
CA GLU A 211 -5.15 -18.71 -3.44
C GLU A 211 -4.51 -17.73 -4.45
N SER A 212 -4.76 -16.44 -4.25
CA SER A 212 -4.06 -15.34 -4.89
C SER A 212 -3.51 -14.41 -3.82
N HIS A 213 -2.42 -13.71 -4.13
CA HIS A 213 -1.76 -12.82 -3.18
C HIS A 213 -1.80 -11.35 -3.60
N ASP A 214 -2.23 -11.07 -4.82
CA ASP A 214 -2.36 -9.72 -5.37
C ASP A 214 -3.57 -9.62 -6.30
N VAL A 215 -4.12 -8.41 -6.44
CA VAL A 215 -5.29 -8.14 -7.30
C VAL A 215 -4.99 -8.32 -8.78
N ASP A 216 -3.76 -8.04 -9.23
CA ASP A 216 -3.39 -8.20 -10.63
C ASP A 216 -3.27 -9.67 -11.03
N ASP A 217 -2.65 -10.49 -10.16
CA ASP A 217 -2.60 -11.96 -10.34
C ASP A 217 -4.01 -12.55 -10.30
N TRP A 218 -4.85 -12.08 -9.36
CA TRP A 218 -6.24 -12.48 -9.21
C TRP A 218 -7.04 -12.21 -10.50
N LEU A 219 -6.96 -10.99 -11.04
CA LEU A 219 -7.64 -10.62 -12.27
C LEU A 219 -7.10 -11.35 -13.50
N THR A 220 -5.79 -11.57 -13.54
CA THR A 220 -5.15 -12.32 -14.63
C THR A 220 -5.65 -13.76 -14.67
N ALA A 221 -5.68 -14.45 -13.54
CA ALA A 221 -6.19 -15.82 -13.47
C ALA A 221 -7.68 -15.90 -13.83
N ILE A 222 -8.51 -14.93 -13.41
CA ILE A 222 -9.94 -14.87 -13.75
C ILE A 222 -10.13 -14.62 -15.25
N SER A 223 -9.33 -13.74 -15.87
CA SER A 223 -9.46 -13.43 -17.30
C SER A 223 -9.21 -14.65 -18.23
N THR A 224 -8.51 -15.66 -17.74
CA THR A 224 -8.27 -16.91 -18.49
C THR A 224 -9.44 -17.91 -18.42
N GLY A 225 -10.49 -17.60 -17.64
CA GLY A 225 -11.63 -18.51 -17.42
C GLY A 225 -11.34 -19.71 -16.50
N ARG A 226 -10.13 -19.81 -15.92
CA ARG A 226 -9.75 -20.90 -15.02
C ARG A 226 -10.51 -20.88 -13.69
N CYS A 227 -10.80 -19.70 -13.20
CA CYS A 227 -11.43 -19.47 -11.92
C CYS A 227 -12.34 -18.23 -11.95
N ILE A 228 -13.13 -18.10 -10.92
CA ILE A 228 -13.94 -16.91 -10.63
C ILE A 228 -13.49 -16.29 -9.31
N GLY A 229 -13.97 -15.08 -9.01
CA GLY A 229 -13.73 -14.47 -7.71
C GLY A 229 -14.92 -13.67 -7.22
N VAL A 230 -15.13 -13.65 -5.91
CA VAL A 230 -16.14 -12.77 -5.29
C VAL A 230 -15.43 -11.65 -4.55
N THR A 231 -15.85 -10.41 -4.77
CA THR A 231 -15.13 -9.22 -4.34
C THR A 231 -16.10 -8.08 -4.00
N PRO A 232 -15.67 -7.08 -3.22
CA PRO A 232 -16.45 -5.85 -3.04
C PRO A 232 -16.64 -5.08 -4.36
N GLU A 233 -17.72 -4.32 -4.44
CA GLU A 233 -18.02 -3.44 -5.57
C GLU A 233 -16.88 -2.43 -5.87
N SER A 234 -16.18 -1.99 -4.84
CA SER A 234 -15.02 -1.10 -4.97
C SER A 234 -13.89 -1.67 -5.82
N THR A 235 -13.66 -2.99 -5.78
CA THR A 235 -12.66 -3.64 -6.62
C THR A 235 -13.02 -3.53 -8.10
N ALA A 236 -14.29 -3.78 -8.45
CA ALA A 236 -14.76 -3.66 -9.83
C ALA A 236 -14.64 -2.24 -10.36
N HIS A 237 -14.87 -1.25 -9.49
CA HIS A 237 -14.75 0.16 -9.86
C HIS A 237 -13.29 0.57 -10.06
N GLN A 238 -12.39 0.10 -9.21
CA GLN A 238 -10.97 0.50 -9.22
C GLN A 238 -10.15 -0.28 -10.25
N TYR A 239 -10.55 -1.52 -10.57
CA TYR A 239 -9.81 -2.44 -11.43
C TYR A 239 -10.65 -2.97 -12.60
N PRO A 240 -11.11 -2.10 -13.50
CA PRO A 240 -11.66 -2.58 -14.77
C PRO A 240 -10.55 -3.29 -15.56
N ARG A 241 -10.82 -4.53 -16.00
CA ARG A 241 -9.84 -5.35 -16.72
C ARG A 241 -10.48 -5.89 -18.02
N PRO A 242 -9.88 -5.68 -19.19
CA PRO A 242 -10.32 -6.35 -20.41
C PRO A 242 -10.38 -7.87 -20.22
N GLY A 243 -11.45 -8.50 -20.68
CA GLY A 243 -11.68 -9.94 -20.52
C GLY A 243 -12.29 -10.35 -19.18
N VAL A 244 -12.50 -9.42 -18.23
CA VAL A 244 -13.18 -9.68 -16.96
C VAL A 244 -14.50 -8.92 -16.88
N VAL A 245 -15.55 -9.62 -16.46
CA VAL A 245 -16.89 -9.06 -16.25
C VAL A 245 -17.30 -9.24 -14.81
N TYR A 246 -17.91 -8.21 -14.23
CA TYR A 246 -18.43 -8.25 -12.87
C TYR A 246 -19.96 -8.36 -12.87
N ARG A 247 -20.51 -9.23 -12.04
CA ARG A 247 -21.96 -9.41 -11.84
C ARG A 247 -22.33 -9.38 -10.37
N PRO A 248 -23.40 -8.67 -9.98
CA PRO A 248 -23.88 -8.67 -8.59
C PRO A 248 -24.25 -10.08 -8.12
N VAL A 249 -23.84 -10.42 -6.90
CA VAL A 249 -24.27 -11.66 -6.21
C VAL A 249 -25.47 -11.29 -5.34
N ARG A 250 -26.68 -11.76 -5.70
CA ARG A 250 -27.93 -11.26 -5.13
C ARG A 250 -28.24 -11.77 -3.71
N ASP A 251 -27.81 -12.96 -3.40
CA ASP A 251 -28.09 -13.69 -2.16
C ASP A 251 -26.90 -13.70 -1.19
N ALA A 252 -25.88 -12.87 -1.45
CA ALA A 252 -24.76 -12.69 -0.55
C ALA A 252 -24.92 -11.39 0.24
N GLU A 253 -24.59 -11.44 1.52
CA GLU A 253 -24.63 -10.27 2.38
C GLU A 253 -23.63 -9.20 1.94
N PRO A 254 -23.95 -7.90 2.08
CA PRO A 254 -23.05 -6.83 1.76
C PRO A 254 -21.80 -6.87 2.67
N ILE A 255 -20.73 -6.27 2.17
CA ILE A 255 -19.45 -6.21 2.86
C ILE A 255 -19.35 -4.90 3.61
N PRO A 256 -19.08 -4.90 4.93
CA PRO A 256 -18.83 -3.67 5.66
C PRO A 256 -17.52 -3.04 5.22
N VAL A 257 -17.53 -1.73 5.03
CA VAL A 257 -16.35 -0.90 4.86
C VAL A 257 -16.05 -0.24 6.20
N LEU A 258 -14.92 -0.58 6.78
CA LEU A 258 -14.50 -0.06 8.07
C LEU A 258 -13.36 0.95 7.85
N LEU A 259 -13.41 2.03 8.59
CA LEU A 259 -12.25 2.89 8.83
C LEU A 259 -11.68 2.52 10.20
N GLY A 260 -10.41 2.12 10.25
CA GLY A 260 -9.72 1.71 11.46
C GLY A 260 -8.52 2.61 11.77
N TRP A 261 -8.11 2.64 13.06
CA TRP A 261 -6.97 3.42 13.57
C TRP A 261 -6.40 2.81 14.84
N TRP A 262 -5.21 3.25 15.25
CA TRP A 262 -4.66 2.87 16.55
C TRP A 262 -5.54 3.40 17.68
N ARG A 263 -5.97 2.51 18.59
CA ARG A 263 -6.91 2.84 19.66
C ARG A 263 -6.40 3.95 20.59
N ASP A 264 -5.12 3.86 20.94
CA ASP A 264 -4.49 4.73 21.94
C ASP A 264 -3.83 5.97 21.33
N ASP A 265 -3.78 6.05 19.99
CA ASP A 265 -3.16 7.17 19.26
C ASP A 265 -3.94 7.51 17.99
N PRO A 266 -5.17 8.03 18.11
CA PRO A 266 -5.97 8.44 16.97
C PRO A 266 -5.40 9.73 16.36
N HIS A 267 -5.24 9.75 15.05
CA HIS A 267 -4.90 10.98 14.34
C HIS A 267 -5.99 12.06 14.59
N PRO A 268 -5.65 13.35 14.80
CA PRO A 268 -6.63 14.40 15.09
C PRO A 268 -7.76 14.53 14.07
N ALA A 269 -7.46 14.24 12.80
CA ALA A 269 -8.43 14.31 11.72
C ALA A 269 -9.29 13.03 11.54
N THR A 270 -9.18 12.05 12.45
CA THR A 270 -9.91 10.77 12.38
C THR A 270 -11.43 10.99 12.30
N GLN A 271 -11.97 11.86 13.16
CA GLN A 271 -13.40 12.12 13.18
C GLN A 271 -13.92 12.73 11.88
N SER A 272 -13.19 13.70 11.31
CA SER A 272 -13.53 14.30 10.01
C SER A 272 -13.50 13.27 8.86
N ALA A 273 -12.55 12.35 8.88
CA ALA A 273 -12.51 11.28 7.89
C ALA A 273 -13.71 10.33 8.00
N ILE A 274 -14.13 9.99 9.23
CA ILE A 274 -15.32 9.17 9.49
C ILE A 274 -16.57 9.85 8.93
N GLU A 275 -16.78 11.12 9.26
CA GLU A 275 -17.95 11.88 8.83
C GLU A 275 -18.05 11.98 7.32
N LEU A 276 -16.96 12.40 6.65
CA LEU A 276 -16.92 12.54 5.20
C LEU A 276 -17.17 11.21 4.48
N LEU A 277 -16.58 10.11 4.97
CA LEU A 277 -16.78 8.79 4.36
C LEU A 277 -18.21 8.29 4.59
N THR A 278 -18.74 8.44 5.80
CA THR A 278 -20.10 8.02 6.13
C THR A 278 -21.13 8.76 5.28
N ASP A 279 -20.94 10.06 5.07
CA ASP A 279 -21.83 10.88 4.22
C ASP A 279 -21.77 10.44 2.77
N LEU A 280 -20.59 10.09 2.25
CA LEU A 280 -20.43 9.60 0.88
C LEU A 280 -21.15 8.28 0.64
N TYR A 281 -21.10 7.35 1.61
CA TYR A 281 -21.79 6.07 1.50
C TYR A 281 -23.30 6.18 1.71
N ARG A 282 -23.78 7.17 2.49
CA ARG A 282 -25.22 7.43 2.66
C ARG A 282 -25.88 8.10 1.45
N SER A 283 -25.11 8.90 0.71
CA SER A 283 -25.60 9.69 -0.42
C SER A 283 -25.59 8.91 -1.76
N ALA A 284 -25.27 7.63 -1.74
CA ALA A 284 -25.01 6.80 -2.91
C ALA A 284 -26.17 5.76 -3.22
#